data_96c9a1b59bd80810e811d767e4265818
#
_entry.id   96c9a1b59bd80810e811d767e4265818
#
_cell.length_a   1.000
_cell.length_b   1.000
_cell.length_c   1.000
_cell.angle_alpha   90.00
_cell.angle_beta   90.00
_cell.angle_gamma   90.00
#
_symmetry.space_group_name_H-M   'P 1'
#
loop_
_entity.id
_entity.type
_entity.pdbx_description
1 polymer ?
#
loop_
_entity_poly.entity_id
_entity_poly.type
_entity_poly.pdbx_seq_one_letter_code
_entity_poly.pdbx_strand_id
1 'polypeptide(L)'
;AVGYTVSEEYIGEALKENPHSFYLATKSMARTYEAMKKDILGSLDRLKRSYIDLYQIHNLGEADYELVFSENGALRALKEAKEQGLIKEIGITSHSVSVLDKAIDTDEFATVQFPFNIVENQGEQVFRKAKAKGMGTIVMKPLAGGALKDARLALRYLTKLDFLDVLIPGMADEKEIKVNQSAVEDDSPLSEKELADIKYLKENMGDKFCRRCGYCMPCTVGINIPMQFLLEGYLKRYDLETWAVDRYKSSDKNASDCI
;
A
#
# COMPACT_ATOMS: atom_id res chain seq x y z
N ALA A 1 -5.96 -9.52 -0.10
CA ALA A 1 -6.29 -8.90 -1.39
C ALA A 1 -6.29 -9.96 -2.49
N VAL A 2 -7.12 -9.78 -3.49
CA VAL A 2 -7.11 -10.62 -4.69
C VAL A 2 -5.70 -10.65 -5.29
N GLY A 3 -5.19 -11.85 -5.59
CA GLY A 3 -3.82 -12.04 -6.08
C GLY A 3 -2.74 -12.24 -5.01
N TYR A 4 -3.06 -12.12 -3.74
CA TYR A 4 -2.17 -12.52 -2.64
C TYR A 4 -2.47 -13.95 -2.18
N THR A 5 -2.38 -14.89 -3.12
CA THR A 5 -2.58 -16.33 -2.90
C THR A 5 -3.85 -16.63 -2.07
N VAL A 6 -3.70 -17.30 -0.95
CA VAL A 6 -4.79 -17.74 -0.04
C VAL A 6 -5.09 -16.77 1.11
N SER A 7 -4.59 -15.52 1.07
CA SER A 7 -4.71 -14.60 2.22
C SER A 7 -6.17 -14.28 2.59
N GLU A 8 -7.07 -14.15 1.61
CA GLU A 8 -8.49 -13.91 1.88
C GLU A 8 -9.17 -15.15 2.50
N GLU A 9 -8.77 -16.34 2.12
CA GLU A 9 -9.27 -17.60 2.70
C GLU A 9 -8.86 -17.75 4.16
N TYR A 10 -7.58 -17.52 4.48
CA TYR A 10 -7.10 -17.55 5.87
C TYR A 10 -7.80 -16.53 6.76
N ILE A 11 -8.00 -15.30 6.25
CA ILE A 11 -8.76 -14.31 6.98
C ILE A 11 -10.21 -14.77 7.14
N GLY A 12 -10.85 -15.31 6.11
CA GLY A 12 -12.20 -15.82 6.17
C GLY A 12 -12.39 -16.92 7.21
N GLU A 13 -11.44 -17.86 7.31
CA GLU A 13 -11.48 -18.89 8.36
C GLU A 13 -11.28 -18.29 9.77
N ALA A 14 -10.31 -17.41 9.94
CA ALA A 14 -10.08 -16.73 11.22
C ALA A 14 -11.31 -15.92 11.70
N LEU A 15 -12.05 -15.32 10.76
CA LEU A 15 -13.25 -14.55 11.05
C LEU A 15 -14.43 -15.39 11.54
N LYS A 16 -14.51 -16.67 11.20
CA LYS A 16 -15.54 -17.57 11.73
C LYS A 16 -15.35 -17.81 13.23
N GLU A 17 -14.11 -17.90 13.66
CA GLU A 17 -13.75 -18.20 15.06
C GLU A 17 -13.73 -16.94 15.93
N ASN A 18 -13.61 -15.75 15.31
CA ASN A 18 -13.49 -14.47 16.01
C ASN A 18 -14.62 -13.51 15.58
N PRO A 19 -15.76 -13.48 16.28
CA PRO A 19 -16.91 -12.67 15.91
C PRO A 19 -16.75 -11.17 16.25
N HIS A 20 -15.55 -10.75 16.66
CA HIS A 20 -15.30 -9.35 16.98
C HIS A 20 -15.53 -8.42 15.78
N SER A 21 -16.09 -7.26 16.07
CA SER A 21 -16.31 -6.22 15.07
C SER A 21 -14.99 -5.54 14.72
N PHE A 22 -14.61 -5.59 13.46
CA PHE A 22 -13.48 -4.84 12.90
C PHE A 22 -13.79 -4.46 11.45
N TYR A 23 -13.13 -3.44 10.96
CA TYR A 23 -13.27 -3.02 9.57
C TYR A 23 -12.41 -3.90 8.67
N LEU A 24 -13.03 -4.49 7.67
CA LEU A 24 -12.38 -5.37 6.71
C LEU A 24 -12.10 -4.64 5.41
N ALA A 25 -10.84 -4.55 5.02
CA ALA A 25 -10.41 -3.96 3.75
C ALA A 25 -9.78 -5.01 2.83
N THR A 26 -10.17 -5.00 1.58
CA THR A 26 -9.49 -5.77 0.53
C THR A 26 -9.35 -4.94 -0.74
N LYS A 27 -8.70 -5.50 -1.77
CA LYS A 27 -8.41 -4.79 -3.01
C LYS A 27 -8.18 -5.73 -4.18
N SER A 28 -8.46 -5.23 -5.40
CA SER A 28 -8.26 -5.97 -6.65
C SER A 28 -7.48 -5.14 -7.68
N MET A 29 -6.69 -5.82 -8.50
CA MET A 29 -6.01 -5.24 -9.66
C MET A 29 -6.88 -5.24 -10.93
N ALA A 30 -8.13 -5.65 -10.86
CA ALA A 30 -9.05 -5.58 -11.98
C ALA A 30 -9.24 -4.13 -12.47
N ARG A 31 -9.27 -3.94 -13.77
CA ARG A 31 -9.42 -2.62 -14.42
C ARG A 31 -10.74 -2.48 -15.17
N THR A 32 -11.35 -3.59 -15.53
CA THR A 32 -12.64 -3.60 -16.24
C THR A 32 -13.80 -3.93 -15.30
N TYR A 33 -15.00 -3.53 -15.68
CA TYR A 33 -16.24 -3.78 -14.97
C TYR A 33 -16.44 -5.28 -14.64
N GLU A 34 -16.36 -6.15 -15.66
CA GLU A 34 -16.63 -7.58 -15.46
C GLU A 34 -15.58 -8.25 -14.56
N ALA A 35 -14.29 -7.89 -14.71
CA ALA A 35 -13.24 -8.45 -13.88
C ALA A 35 -13.39 -7.98 -12.42
N MET A 36 -13.70 -6.71 -12.19
CA MET A 36 -13.90 -6.17 -10.85
C MET A 36 -15.12 -6.79 -10.16
N LYS A 37 -16.22 -6.92 -10.87
CA LYS A 37 -17.45 -7.57 -10.35
C LYS A 37 -17.18 -9.02 -9.93
N LYS A 38 -16.46 -9.78 -10.77
CA LYS A 38 -16.01 -11.14 -10.44
C LYS A 38 -15.14 -11.18 -9.19
N ASP A 39 -14.20 -10.26 -9.07
CA ASP A 39 -13.27 -10.20 -7.93
C ASP A 39 -13.99 -9.82 -6.63
N ILE A 40 -14.97 -8.91 -6.66
CA ILE A 40 -15.79 -8.56 -5.49
C ILE A 40 -16.54 -9.78 -4.97
N LEU A 41 -17.26 -10.48 -5.85
CA LEU A 41 -18.03 -11.68 -5.46
C LEU A 41 -17.11 -12.78 -4.94
N GLY A 42 -15.97 -13.00 -5.59
CA GLY A 42 -14.95 -13.95 -5.13
C GLY A 42 -14.33 -13.58 -3.78
N SER A 43 -14.11 -12.28 -3.52
CA SER A 43 -13.62 -11.82 -2.20
C SER A 43 -14.64 -12.06 -1.10
N LEU A 44 -15.93 -11.79 -1.34
CA LEU A 44 -17.01 -12.06 -0.38
C LEU A 44 -17.07 -13.56 -0.03
N ASP A 45 -16.94 -14.43 -1.03
CA ASP A 45 -16.96 -15.89 -0.81
C ASP A 45 -15.75 -16.37 -0.02
N ARG A 46 -14.52 -15.95 -0.40
CA ARG A 46 -13.29 -16.33 0.31
C ARG A 46 -13.23 -15.80 1.74
N LEU A 47 -13.66 -14.54 1.94
CA LEU A 47 -13.70 -13.89 3.25
C LEU A 47 -14.88 -14.36 4.12
N LYS A 48 -15.82 -15.14 3.55
CA LYS A 48 -17.03 -15.62 4.25
C LYS A 48 -17.85 -14.47 4.85
N ARG A 49 -18.01 -13.39 4.10
CA ARG A 49 -18.74 -12.18 4.52
C ARG A 49 -19.88 -11.84 3.56
N SER A 50 -20.94 -11.25 4.09
CA SER A 50 -22.03 -10.69 3.29
C SER A 50 -21.71 -9.30 2.72
N TYR A 51 -20.75 -8.60 3.31
CA TYR A 51 -20.24 -7.33 2.83
C TYR A 51 -18.77 -7.12 3.23
N ILE A 52 -18.09 -6.18 2.58
CA ILE A 52 -16.73 -5.73 2.87
C ILE A 52 -16.78 -4.24 3.17
N ASP A 53 -16.12 -3.78 4.25
CA ASP A 53 -16.18 -2.38 4.66
C ASP A 53 -15.48 -1.45 3.68
N LEU A 54 -14.30 -1.85 3.17
CA LEU A 54 -13.53 -1.06 2.22
C LEU A 54 -13.01 -1.94 1.08
N TYR A 55 -13.44 -1.64 -0.15
CA TYR A 55 -12.89 -2.29 -1.34
C TYR A 55 -12.09 -1.30 -2.17
N GLN A 56 -10.81 -1.62 -2.47
CA GLN A 56 -9.90 -0.66 -3.07
C GLN A 56 -9.48 -1.06 -4.50
N ILE A 57 -9.38 -0.08 -5.39
CA ILE A 57 -8.64 -0.22 -6.65
C ILE A 57 -7.15 -0.35 -6.30
N HIS A 58 -6.55 -1.50 -6.62
CA HIS A 58 -5.20 -1.84 -6.21
C HIS A 58 -4.16 -1.33 -7.20
N ASN A 59 -3.23 -0.50 -6.71
CA ASN A 59 -2.05 -0.04 -7.45
C ASN A 59 -2.39 0.51 -8.85
N LEU A 60 -3.29 1.50 -8.90
CA LEU A 60 -3.63 2.16 -10.15
C LEU A 60 -2.43 2.93 -10.69
N GLY A 61 -2.08 2.65 -11.95
CA GLY A 61 -1.05 3.38 -12.71
C GLY A 61 -1.67 4.34 -13.72
N GLU A 62 -0.86 5.24 -14.27
CA GLU A 62 -1.28 6.20 -15.31
C GLU A 62 -1.90 5.51 -16.54
N ALA A 63 -1.29 4.40 -16.98
CA ALA A 63 -1.73 3.69 -18.18
C ALA A 63 -3.16 3.13 -18.08
N ASP A 64 -3.61 2.80 -16.87
CA ASP A 64 -4.93 2.20 -16.63
C ASP A 64 -5.98 3.22 -16.16
N TYR A 65 -5.58 4.48 -15.95
CA TYR A 65 -6.44 5.48 -15.31
C TYR A 65 -7.74 5.65 -16.08
N GLU A 66 -7.66 6.00 -17.37
CA GLU A 66 -8.84 6.25 -18.22
C GLU A 66 -9.76 5.02 -18.32
N LEU A 67 -9.20 3.82 -18.41
CA LEU A 67 -9.96 2.59 -18.45
C LEU A 67 -10.78 2.39 -17.17
N VAL A 68 -10.15 2.59 -16.00
CA VAL A 68 -10.83 2.40 -14.70
C VAL A 68 -12.00 3.34 -14.51
N PHE A 69 -11.93 4.57 -15.04
CA PHE A 69 -12.98 5.58 -14.93
C PHE A 69 -14.00 5.55 -16.09
N SER A 70 -13.78 4.71 -17.11
CA SER A 70 -14.72 4.56 -18.24
C SER A 70 -16.02 3.83 -17.85
N GLU A 71 -17.00 3.83 -18.74
CA GLU A 71 -18.26 3.09 -18.55
C GLU A 71 -18.05 1.58 -18.35
N ASN A 72 -17.03 1.00 -18.98
CA ASN A 72 -16.65 -0.40 -18.82
C ASN A 72 -15.55 -0.60 -17.78
N GLY A 73 -15.27 0.41 -16.97
CA GLY A 73 -14.21 0.44 -15.98
C GLY A 73 -14.59 -0.16 -14.64
N ALA A 74 -13.54 -0.47 -13.88
CA ALA A 74 -13.66 -1.09 -12.56
C ALA A 74 -14.42 -0.22 -11.54
N LEU A 75 -14.35 1.12 -11.65
CA LEU A 75 -15.02 2.03 -10.73
C LEU A 75 -16.54 1.87 -10.79
N ARG A 76 -17.12 1.66 -11.99
CA ARG A 76 -18.55 1.41 -12.14
C ARG A 76 -18.99 0.16 -11.38
N ALA A 77 -18.24 -0.94 -11.47
CA ALA A 77 -18.57 -2.16 -10.73
C ALA A 77 -18.52 -1.95 -9.21
N LEU A 78 -17.57 -1.15 -8.71
CA LEU A 78 -17.49 -0.79 -7.30
C LEU A 78 -18.67 0.07 -6.85
N LYS A 79 -19.12 1.03 -7.66
CA LYS A 79 -20.30 1.86 -7.38
C LYS A 79 -21.56 1.00 -7.27
N GLU A 80 -21.79 0.12 -8.24
CA GLU A 80 -22.92 -0.82 -8.22
C GLU A 80 -22.87 -1.76 -7.01
N ALA A 81 -21.68 -2.27 -6.65
CA ALA A 81 -21.51 -3.10 -5.46
C ALA A 81 -21.78 -2.33 -4.15
N LYS A 82 -21.45 -1.03 -4.11
CA LYS A 82 -21.78 -0.15 -2.97
C LYS A 82 -23.30 0.07 -2.88
N GLU A 83 -23.98 0.35 -3.97
CA GLU A 83 -25.43 0.49 -4.04
C GLU A 83 -26.16 -0.79 -3.59
N GLN A 84 -25.62 -1.96 -3.95
CA GLN A 84 -26.13 -3.27 -3.54
C GLN A 84 -25.80 -3.63 -2.08
N GLY A 85 -24.99 -2.84 -1.39
CA GLY A 85 -24.56 -3.09 -0.02
C GLY A 85 -23.52 -4.19 0.12
N LEU A 86 -22.92 -4.66 -0.99
CA LEU A 86 -21.84 -5.67 -0.99
C LEU A 86 -20.50 -5.09 -0.50
N ILE A 87 -20.30 -3.79 -0.70
CA ILE A 87 -19.20 -3.03 -0.11
C ILE A 87 -19.74 -1.76 0.52
N LYS A 88 -19.07 -1.26 1.55
CA LYS A 88 -19.50 -0.01 2.22
C LYS A 88 -18.83 1.20 1.61
N GLU A 89 -17.50 1.14 1.43
CA GLU A 89 -16.71 2.25 0.91
C GLU A 89 -15.78 1.83 -0.20
N ILE A 90 -15.51 2.77 -1.11
CA ILE A 90 -14.57 2.61 -2.22
C ILE A 90 -13.28 3.33 -1.88
N GLY A 91 -12.14 2.67 -2.05
CA GLY A 91 -10.82 3.28 -1.88
C GLY A 91 -9.94 3.11 -3.10
N ILE A 92 -8.82 3.82 -3.09
CA ILE A 92 -7.81 3.74 -4.15
C ILE A 92 -6.42 3.59 -3.56
N THR A 93 -5.59 2.75 -4.19
CA THR A 93 -4.18 2.63 -3.89
C THR A 93 -3.33 2.89 -5.13
N SER A 94 -2.22 3.58 -4.96
CA SER A 94 -1.25 3.79 -6.03
C SER A 94 0.17 3.91 -5.47
N HIS A 95 1.16 3.81 -6.35
CA HIS A 95 2.54 4.22 -6.10
C HIS A 95 2.91 5.50 -6.87
N SER A 96 1.95 6.11 -7.58
CA SER A 96 2.10 7.37 -8.31
C SER A 96 1.38 8.48 -7.57
N VAL A 97 2.10 9.55 -7.26
CA VAL A 97 1.55 10.77 -6.67
C VAL A 97 0.55 11.42 -7.62
N SER A 98 0.89 11.50 -8.92
CA SER A 98 0.05 12.12 -9.94
C SER A 98 -1.29 11.40 -10.13
N VAL A 99 -1.29 10.06 -10.08
CA VAL A 99 -2.53 9.26 -10.16
C VAL A 99 -3.46 9.56 -8.98
N LEU A 100 -2.92 9.59 -7.76
CA LEU A 100 -3.74 9.89 -6.58
C LEU A 100 -4.19 11.34 -6.55
N ASP A 101 -3.33 12.27 -6.97
CA ASP A 101 -3.69 13.69 -7.02
C ASP A 101 -4.89 13.95 -7.93
N LYS A 102 -4.93 13.31 -9.12
CA LYS A 102 -6.07 13.33 -10.04
C LYS A 102 -7.29 12.61 -9.44
N ALA A 103 -7.09 11.43 -8.85
CA ALA A 103 -8.18 10.62 -8.32
C ALA A 103 -8.90 11.30 -7.13
N ILE A 104 -8.18 12.02 -6.28
CA ILE A 104 -8.76 12.79 -5.17
C ILE A 104 -9.75 13.84 -5.67
N ASP A 105 -9.49 14.45 -6.82
CA ASP A 105 -10.36 15.50 -7.39
C ASP A 105 -11.67 14.96 -7.98
N THR A 106 -11.79 13.63 -8.15
CA THR A 106 -13.03 13.02 -8.67
C THR A 106 -14.11 12.86 -7.63
N ASP A 107 -13.80 12.98 -6.34
CA ASP A 107 -14.70 12.76 -5.20
C ASP A 107 -15.34 11.35 -5.13
N GLU A 108 -14.72 10.36 -5.83
CA GLU A 108 -15.26 8.99 -5.94
C GLU A 108 -14.78 8.05 -4.83
N PHE A 109 -13.79 8.46 -4.05
CA PHE A 109 -13.11 7.59 -3.09
C PHE A 109 -13.26 8.08 -1.66
N ALA A 110 -13.56 7.16 -0.76
CA ALA A 110 -13.57 7.43 0.68
C ALA A 110 -12.15 7.40 1.28
N THR A 111 -11.21 6.66 0.65
CA THR A 111 -9.84 6.54 1.16
C THR A 111 -8.79 6.56 0.06
N VAL A 112 -7.62 7.09 0.40
CA VAL A 112 -6.39 6.96 -0.40
C VAL A 112 -5.35 6.15 0.36
N GLN A 113 -4.63 5.27 -0.33
CA GLN A 113 -3.53 4.50 0.23
C GLN A 113 -2.25 4.70 -0.59
N PHE A 114 -1.17 5.13 0.08
CA PHE A 114 0.12 5.43 -0.54
C PHE A 114 1.29 5.02 0.37
N PRO A 115 2.48 4.68 -0.18
CA PRO A 115 3.68 4.48 0.64
C PRO A 115 4.10 5.77 1.35
N PHE A 116 4.29 5.68 2.65
CA PHE A 116 4.82 6.81 3.43
C PHE A 116 5.59 6.32 4.65
N ASN A 117 6.74 6.92 4.91
CA ASN A 117 7.58 6.60 6.06
C ASN A 117 8.65 7.69 6.26
N ILE A 118 9.56 7.51 7.22
CA ILE A 118 10.59 8.50 7.56
C ILE A 118 11.42 8.94 6.33
N VAL A 119 11.71 8.01 5.42
CA VAL A 119 12.61 8.26 4.26
C VAL A 119 11.86 8.40 2.94
N GLU A 120 10.60 8.00 2.88
CA GLU A 120 9.72 8.05 1.70
C GLU A 120 8.52 8.94 2.01
N ASN A 121 8.65 10.25 1.76
CA ASN A 121 7.70 11.28 2.17
C ASN A 121 7.05 12.06 1.00
N GLN A 122 7.28 11.64 -0.25
CA GLN A 122 6.73 12.32 -1.44
C GLN A 122 5.20 12.35 -1.50
N GLY A 123 4.52 11.49 -0.72
CA GLY A 123 3.06 11.44 -0.62
C GLY A 123 2.44 12.46 0.33
N GLU A 124 3.22 13.29 1.03
CA GLU A 124 2.67 14.19 2.05
C GLU A 124 1.58 15.12 1.50
N GLN A 125 1.82 15.76 0.37
CA GLN A 125 0.85 16.68 -0.23
C GLN A 125 -0.44 15.96 -0.66
N VAL A 126 -0.32 14.73 -1.17
CA VAL A 126 -1.47 13.88 -1.52
C VAL A 126 -2.31 13.57 -0.28
N PHE A 127 -1.68 13.16 0.82
CA PHE A 127 -2.39 12.89 2.06
C PHE A 127 -3.05 14.14 2.66
N ARG A 128 -2.36 15.28 2.67
CA ARG A 128 -2.94 16.55 3.14
C ARG A 128 -4.13 16.98 2.29
N LYS A 129 -4.04 16.84 0.95
CA LYS A 129 -5.16 17.11 0.03
C LYS A 129 -6.34 16.18 0.28
N ALA A 130 -6.09 14.88 0.43
CA ALA A 130 -7.13 13.90 0.76
C ALA A 130 -7.81 14.23 2.09
N LYS A 131 -7.04 14.54 3.11
CA LYS A 131 -7.54 14.91 4.43
C LYS A 131 -8.40 16.18 4.39
N ALA A 132 -7.99 17.20 3.64
CA ALA A 132 -8.75 18.42 3.45
C ALA A 132 -10.11 18.19 2.75
N LYS A 133 -10.24 17.13 1.95
CA LYS A 133 -11.49 16.68 1.33
C LYS A 133 -12.29 15.68 2.19
N GLY A 134 -11.86 15.40 3.42
CA GLY A 134 -12.54 14.47 4.32
C GLY A 134 -12.32 12.99 4.00
N MET A 135 -11.36 12.67 3.14
CA MET A 135 -10.99 11.29 2.83
C MET A 135 -10.10 10.70 3.92
N GLY A 136 -10.28 9.41 4.20
CA GLY A 136 -9.36 8.65 5.07
C GLY A 136 -8.02 8.39 4.39
N THR A 137 -6.93 8.45 5.15
CA THR A 137 -5.57 8.25 4.66
C THR A 137 -4.97 6.97 5.23
N ILE A 138 -4.45 6.10 4.35
CA ILE A 138 -3.88 4.81 4.71
C ILE A 138 -2.41 4.75 4.27
N VAL A 139 -1.54 4.55 5.23
CA VAL A 139 -0.10 4.43 4.98
C VAL A 139 0.29 2.99 4.75
N MET A 140 0.76 2.66 3.55
CA MET A 140 1.44 1.40 3.29
C MET A 140 2.96 1.57 3.38
N LYS A 141 3.67 0.48 3.69
CA LYS A 141 5.14 0.45 3.86
C LYS A 141 5.67 1.43 4.92
N PRO A 142 5.05 1.51 6.10
CA PRO A 142 5.51 2.41 7.16
C PRO A 142 6.95 2.11 7.61
N LEU A 143 7.43 0.87 7.41
CA LEU A 143 8.80 0.43 7.71
C LEU A 143 9.72 0.44 6.48
N ALA A 144 9.39 1.20 5.43
CA ALA A 144 10.16 1.29 4.18
C ALA A 144 10.50 -0.09 3.58
N GLY A 145 9.56 -1.05 3.70
CA GLY A 145 9.81 -2.40 3.25
C GLY A 145 10.95 -3.09 4.01
N GLY A 146 11.03 -2.95 5.33
CA GLY A 146 12.05 -3.54 6.19
C GLY A 146 13.41 -2.82 6.19
N ALA A 147 13.54 -1.68 5.50
CA ALA A 147 14.75 -0.86 5.55
C ALA A 147 14.89 -0.12 6.88
N LEU A 148 13.78 0.27 7.50
CA LEU A 148 13.76 0.86 8.83
C LEU A 148 13.69 -0.28 9.86
N LYS A 149 14.80 -0.49 10.57
CA LYS A 149 14.95 -1.60 11.52
C LYS A 149 14.26 -1.33 12.86
N ASP A 150 14.18 -0.08 13.28
CA ASP A 150 13.43 0.32 14.47
C ASP A 150 11.96 0.59 14.11
N ALA A 151 11.14 -0.47 14.23
CA ALA A 151 9.72 -0.39 13.93
C ALA A 151 8.99 0.55 14.88
N ARG A 152 9.39 0.58 16.17
CA ARG A 152 8.77 1.45 17.15
C ARG A 152 9.00 2.93 16.82
N LEU A 153 10.23 3.32 16.53
CA LEU A 153 10.57 4.67 16.11
C LEU A 153 9.80 5.09 14.85
N ALA A 154 9.80 4.22 13.84
CA ALA A 154 9.14 4.49 12.55
C ALA A 154 7.63 4.71 12.72
N LEU A 155 6.95 3.88 13.52
CA LEU A 155 5.51 4.01 13.75
C LEU A 155 5.18 5.21 14.64
N ARG A 156 5.95 5.44 15.72
CA ARG A 156 5.78 6.63 16.57
C ARG A 156 5.93 7.94 15.78
N TYR A 157 6.89 8.00 14.87
CA TYR A 157 7.01 9.16 13.97
C TYR A 157 5.72 9.39 13.17
N LEU A 158 5.17 8.34 12.59
CA LEU A 158 3.97 8.45 11.74
C LEU A 158 2.72 8.81 12.53
N THR A 159 2.57 8.31 13.76
CA THR A 159 1.41 8.66 14.64
C THR A 159 1.39 10.12 15.09
N LYS A 160 2.50 10.85 14.94
CA LYS A 160 2.55 12.30 15.26
C LYS A 160 2.19 13.18 14.06
N LEU A 161 1.86 12.60 12.91
CA LEU A 161 1.48 13.35 11.71
C LEU A 161 -0.05 13.41 11.58
N ASP A 162 -0.61 14.58 11.69
CA ASP A 162 -2.05 14.88 11.76
C ASP A 162 -2.85 14.55 10.50
N PHE A 163 -2.16 14.33 9.40
CA PHE A 163 -2.76 13.99 8.11
C PHE A 163 -2.79 12.48 7.83
N LEU A 164 -2.41 11.62 8.77
CA LEU A 164 -2.42 10.16 8.63
C LEU A 164 -3.44 9.54 9.59
N ASP A 165 -4.32 8.66 9.08
CA ASP A 165 -5.36 8.00 9.87
C ASP A 165 -5.03 6.55 10.21
N VAL A 166 -4.49 5.79 9.24
CA VAL A 166 -4.27 4.34 9.39
C VAL A 166 -2.88 3.95 8.90
N LEU A 167 -2.17 3.19 9.71
CA LEU A 167 -0.88 2.58 9.36
C LEU A 167 -1.06 1.08 9.17
N ILE A 168 -0.57 0.52 8.05
CA ILE A 168 -0.67 -0.93 7.77
C ILE A 168 0.72 -1.59 7.67
N PRO A 169 1.46 -1.74 8.80
CA PRO A 169 2.70 -2.50 8.82
C PRO A 169 2.42 -3.98 8.54
N GLY A 170 3.33 -4.64 7.81
CA GLY A 170 3.37 -6.09 7.75
C GLY A 170 3.82 -6.67 9.10
N MET A 171 3.21 -7.77 9.53
CA MET A 171 3.55 -8.47 10.78
C MET A 171 3.60 -9.96 10.52
N ALA A 172 4.68 -10.61 10.95
CA ALA A 172 4.90 -12.04 10.76
C ALA A 172 4.64 -12.87 12.03
N ASP A 173 4.73 -12.24 13.20
CA ASP A 173 4.57 -12.92 14.50
C ASP A 173 3.93 -12.01 15.57
N GLU A 174 3.60 -12.60 16.72
CA GLU A 174 3.00 -11.90 17.85
C GLU A 174 3.92 -10.82 18.47
N LYS A 175 5.23 -10.99 18.38
CA LYS A 175 6.19 -10.02 18.92
C LYS A 175 6.12 -8.72 18.13
N GLU A 176 6.05 -8.81 16.80
CA GLU A 176 5.88 -7.65 15.93
C GLU A 176 4.53 -6.96 16.17
N ILE A 177 3.45 -7.72 16.41
CA ILE A 177 2.15 -7.17 16.78
C ILE A 177 2.28 -6.32 18.06
N LYS A 178 2.88 -6.88 19.12
CA LYS A 178 3.07 -6.18 20.40
C LYS A 178 3.92 -4.92 20.28
N VAL A 179 5.01 -4.97 19.51
CA VAL A 179 5.87 -3.80 19.25
C VAL A 179 5.08 -2.71 18.51
N ASN A 180 4.36 -3.08 17.47
CA ASN A 180 3.59 -2.12 16.67
C ASN A 180 2.45 -1.50 17.50
N GLN A 181 1.73 -2.31 18.28
CA GLN A 181 0.68 -1.84 19.19
C GLN A 181 1.24 -0.84 20.21
N SER A 182 2.32 -1.19 20.90
CA SER A 182 2.94 -0.31 21.90
C SER A 182 3.44 1.02 21.32
N ALA A 183 3.87 1.00 20.05
CA ALA A 183 4.29 2.21 19.36
C ALA A 183 3.13 3.18 19.06
N VAL A 184 1.97 2.61 18.67
CA VAL A 184 0.78 3.41 18.35
C VAL A 184 0.08 3.91 19.59
N GLU A 185 0.08 3.14 20.69
CA GLU A 185 -0.52 3.51 21.98
C GLU A 185 0.31 4.56 22.77
N ASP A 186 1.56 4.80 22.37
CA ASP A 186 2.42 5.77 23.04
C ASP A 186 2.18 7.20 22.54
N ASP A 187 1.33 7.92 23.24
CA ASP A 187 0.98 9.32 22.94
C ASP A 187 2.03 10.34 23.38
N SER A 188 3.08 9.94 24.10
CA SER A 188 4.12 10.84 24.54
C SER A 188 4.80 11.56 23.36
N PRO A 189 5.28 12.79 23.53
CA PRO A 189 6.10 13.45 22.51
C PRO A 189 7.32 12.62 22.13
N LEU A 190 7.82 12.79 20.91
CA LEU A 190 9.10 12.20 20.52
C LEU A 190 10.22 12.81 21.38
N SER A 191 11.06 11.96 21.96
CA SER A 191 12.23 12.37 22.73
C SER A 191 13.29 13.03 21.83
N GLU A 192 14.23 13.77 22.41
CA GLU A 192 15.35 14.37 21.69
C GLU A 192 16.18 13.30 20.95
N LYS A 193 16.35 12.13 21.54
CA LYS A 193 17.02 11.00 20.90
C LYS A 193 16.26 10.51 19.68
N GLU A 194 14.93 10.28 19.79
CA GLU A 194 14.11 9.86 18.66
C GLU A 194 14.14 10.89 17.53
N LEU A 195 14.08 12.18 17.84
CA LEU A 195 14.21 13.26 16.85
C LEU A 195 15.57 13.27 16.16
N ALA A 196 16.66 13.04 16.90
CA ALA A 196 18.00 12.92 16.34
C ALA A 196 18.13 11.69 15.43
N ASP A 197 17.59 10.54 15.85
CA ASP A 197 17.61 9.30 15.05
C ASP A 197 16.78 9.46 13.77
N ILE A 198 15.61 10.09 13.82
CA ILE A 198 14.79 10.41 12.63
C ILE A 198 15.54 11.32 11.67
N LYS A 199 16.20 12.37 12.19
CA LYS A 199 17.02 13.26 11.37
C LYS A 199 18.15 12.50 10.69
N TYR A 200 18.87 11.66 11.43
CA TYR A 200 19.93 10.82 10.88
C TYR A 200 19.44 9.91 9.76
N LEU A 201 18.27 9.25 9.94
CA LEU A 201 17.68 8.40 8.92
C LEU A 201 17.33 9.18 7.65
N LYS A 202 16.73 10.36 7.76
CA LYS A 202 16.40 11.22 6.62
C LYS A 202 17.64 11.65 5.83
N GLU A 203 18.73 11.99 6.53
CA GLU A 203 19.96 12.46 5.91
C GLU A 203 20.79 11.32 5.29
N ASN A 204 20.76 10.12 5.87
CA ASN A 204 21.65 9.03 5.47
C ASN A 204 21.00 7.92 4.63
N MET A 205 19.67 7.82 4.63
CA MET A 205 18.94 6.81 3.85
C MET A 205 18.08 7.41 2.73
N GLY A 206 17.80 8.71 2.77
CA GLY A 206 16.85 9.35 1.86
C GLY A 206 17.22 9.29 0.37
N ASP A 207 18.50 9.18 0.04
CA ASP A 207 19.05 9.06 -1.31
C ASP A 207 19.38 7.63 -1.74
N LYS A 208 19.46 6.68 -0.77
CA LYS A 208 19.80 5.27 -0.98
C LYS A 208 18.59 4.34 -1.10
N PHE A 209 17.42 4.92 -1.30
CA PHE A 209 16.16 4.21 -1.33
C PHE A 209 15.37 4.53 -2.60
N CYS A 210 14.91 3.51 -3.35
CA CYS A 210 14.10 3.73 -4.54
C CYS A 210 12.69 4.22 -4.16
N ARG A 211 12.39 5.48 -4.43
CA ARG A 211 11.09 6.11 -4.17
C ARG A 211 10.04 5.81 -5.24
N ARG A 212 10.39 5.03 -6.27
CA ARG A 212 9.48 4.69 -7.39
C ARG A 212 8.86 5.91 -8.07
N CYS A 213 9.60 7.02 -8.12
CA CYS A 213 9.16 8.26 -8.76
C CYS A 213 9.08 8.18 -10.30
N GLY A 214 9.64 7.13 -10.90
CA GLY A 214 9.57 6.91 -12.34
C GLY A 214 10.55 7.73 -13.19
N TYR A 215 11.35 8.65 -12.63
CA TYR A 215 12.29 9.47 -13.41
C TYR A 215 13.32 8.69 -14.21
N CYS A 216 13.64 7.46 -13.77
CA CYS A 216 14.54 6.56 -14.49
C CYS A 216 13.83 5.73 -15.57
N MET A 217 12.54 5.95 -15.80
CA MET A 217 11.74 5.21 -16.78
C MET A 217 11.18 6.13 -17.86
N PRO A 218 11.06 5.65 -19.12
CA PRO A 218 11.55 4.34 -19.59
C PRO A 218 13.07 4.28 -19.70
N CYS A 219 13.64 3.13 -19.37
CA CYS A 219 15.06 2.88 -19.60
C CYS A 219 15.32 2.65 -21.10
N THR A 220 16.37 3.24 -21.64
CA THR A 220 16.72 3.17 -23.08
C THR A 220 16.99 1.74 -23.58
N VAL A 221 17.44 0.85 -22.68
CA VAL A 221 17.69 -0.57 -22.99
C VAL A 221 16.60 -1.49 -22.42
N GLY A 222 15.51 -0.94 -21.91
CA GLY A 222 14.34 -1.70 -21.48
C GLY A 222 14.42 -2.32 -20.08
N ILE A 223 15.38 -1.91 -19.24
CA ILE A 223 15.49 -2.38 -17.86
C ILE A 223 14.38 -1.76 -17.01
N ASN A 224 13.65 -2.59 -16.25
CA ASN A 224 12.78 -2.09 -15.18
C ASN A 224 13.63 -1.71 -13.96
N ILE A 225 14.17 -0.49 -13.95
CA ILE A 225 15.10 -0.02 -12.91
C ILE A 225 14.47 -0.06 -11.50
N PRO A 226 13.21 0.39 -11.27
CA PRO A 226 12.57 0.26 -9.96
C PRO A 226 12.48 -1.18 -9.45
N MET A 227 12.27 -2.16 -10.36
CA MET A 227 12.25 -3.58 -10.01
C MET A 227 13.63 -4.06 -9.54
N GLN A 228 14.72 -3.60 -10.15
CA GLN A 228 16.08 -4.00 -9.71
C GLN A 228 16.33 -3.58 -8.25
N PHE A 229 15.97 -2.35 -7.89
CA PHE A 229 16.06 -1.89 -6.50
C PHE A 229 15.14 -2.65 -5.53
N LEU A 230 13.96 -3.08 -6.01
CA LEU A 230 13.05 -3.91 -5.21
C LEU A 230 13.67 -5.28 -4.93
N LEU A 231 14.26 -5.93 -5.95
CA LEU A 231 14.93 -7.23 -5.82
C LEU A 231 16.15 -7.15 -4.92
N GLU A 232 16.95 -6.07 -5.02
CA GLU A 232 18.01 -5.80 -4.05
C GLU A 232 17.49 -5.72 -2.62
N GLY A 233 16.34 -5.07 -2.43
CA GLY A 233 15.66 -5.02 -1.14
C GLY A 233 15.30 -6.39 -0.61
N TYR A 234 14.72 -7.24 -1.42
CA TYR A 234 14.39 -8.62 -1.04
C TYR A 234 15.64 -9.43 -0.66
N LEU A 235 16.73 -9.28 -1.41
CA LEU A 235 18.00 -9.91 -1.12
C LEU A 235 18.61 -9.43 0.20
N LYS A 236 18.67 -8.11 0.42
CA LYS A 236 19.45 -7.52 1.52
C LYS A 236 18.66 -7.27 2.82
N ARG A 237 17.34 -7.21 2.76
CA ARG A 237 16.50 -6.76 3.88
C ARG A 237 15.47 -7.77 4.35
N TYR A 238 15.09 -8.74 3.49
CA TYR A 238 13.98 -9.66 3.77
C TYR A 238 14.40 -11.13 3.85
N ASP A 239 15.69 -11.43 3.72
CA ASP A 239 16.25 -12.79 3.68
C ASP A 239 15.59 -13.68 2.60
N LEU A 240 15.16 -13.07 1.49
CA LEU A 240 14.53 -13.73 0.34
C LEU A 240 15.53 -13.90 -0.81
N GLU A 241 16.74 -14.35 -0.50
CA GLU A 241 17.85 -14.44 -1.47
C GLU A 241 17.48 -15.25 -2.70
N THR A 242 17.08 -16.51 -2.52
CA THR A 242 16.72 -17.41 -3.64
C THR A 242 15.64 -16.78 -4.50
N TRP A 243 14.58 -16.28 -3.89
CA TRP A 243 13.47 -15.66 -4.61
C TRP A 243 13.89 -14.39 -5.38
N ALA A 244 14.73 -13.56 -4.79
CA ALA A 244 15.22 -12.34 -5.43
C ALA A 244 16.14 -12.66 -6.63
N VAL A 245 17.06 -13.62 -6.44
CA VAL A 245 18.01 -14.06 -7.48
C VAL A 245 17.28 -14.72 -8.65
N ASP A 246 16.32 -15.60 -8.38
CA ASP A 246 15.55 -16.27 -9.44
C ASP A 246 14.77 -15.27 -10.28
N ARG A 247 14.11 -14.28 -9.65
CA ARG A 247 13.41 -13.21 -10.37
C ARG A 247 14.34 -12.27 -11.12
N TYR A 248 15.50 -11.97 -10.56
CA TYR A 248 16.51 -11.20 -11.27
C TYR A 248 16.96 -11.91 -12.54
N LYS A 249 17.24 -13.20 -12.45
CA LYS A 249 17.68 -14.04 -13.58
C LYS A 249 16.57 -14.26 -14.63
N SER A 250 15.31 -14.34 -14.20
CA SER A 250 14.16 -14.54 -15.10
C SER A 250 13.62 -13.25 -15.71
N SER A 251 14.18 -12.10 -15.35
CA SER A 251 13.80 -10.81 -15.97
C SER A 251 14.33 -10.76 -17.41
N ASP A 252 13.49 -10.33 -18.35
CA ASP A 252 13.88 -10.17 -19.78
C ASP A 252 15.09 -9.24 -19.94
N LYS A 253 15.15 -8.22 -19.09
CA LYS A 253 16.27 -7.27 -18.96
C LYS A 253 16.57 -7.02 -17.49
N ASN A 254 17.83 -7.03 -17.13
CA ASN A 254 18.31 -6.78 -15.78
C ASN A 254 19.52 -5.83 -15.74
N ALA A 255 20.09 -5.57 -14.56
CA ALA A 255 21.15 -4.58 -14.40
C ALA A 255 22.44 -4.89 -15.21
N SER A 256 22.66 -6.17 -15.62
CA SER A 256 23.80 -6.53 -16.46
C SER A 256 23.65 -6.09 -17.93
N ASP A 257 22.44 -5.71 -18.36
CA ASP A 257 22.16 -5.15 -19.69
C ASP A 257 22.40 -3.63 -19.76
N CYS A 258 22.82 -3.01 -18.66
CA CYS A 258 23.09 -1.56 -18.60
C CYS A 258 24.34 -1.23 -19.45
N ILE A 259 24.22 -0.21 -20.32
CA ILE A 259 25.27 0.27 -21.19
C ILE A 259 25.97 1.49 -20.60
#